data_42f63f08ac325d5d29d6cb01415fadb1
#
_entry.id   42f63f08ac325d5d29d6cb01415fadb1
#
_cell.length_a   1.000
_cell.length_b   1.000
_cell.length_c   1.000
_cell.angle_alpha   90.00
_cell.angle_beta   90.00
_cell.angle_gamma   90.00
#
_symmetry.space_group_name_H-M   'P 1'
#
loop_
_entity.id
_entity.type
_entity.pdbx_description
1 polymer ?
#
loop_
_entity_poly.entity_id
_entity_poly.type
_entity_poly.pdbx_seq_one_letter_code
_entity_poly.pdbx_strand_id
1 'polypeptide(L)'
;MIRHISIKNFATIEKAEIDFHSGLNTITGETGAGKSVAVEAMSLALGSRADTAYVRSGKDKAVIQMIAEDKDSEYIITREISASGKNICRINDEIVTLGHLNTLCKKLADIHGQYDHQSLLNPDYHIHLVDLYQKDQILPVKEKVQHLY
;
A
#
# COMPACT_ATOMS: atom_id res chain seq x y z
N MET A 1 6.37 -0.09 9.23
CA MET A 1 6.74 -1.40 8.64
C MET A 1 5.49 -2.24 8.47
N ILE A 2 5.33 -2.98 7.36
CA ILE A 2 4.23 -3.95 7.20
C ILE A 2 4.55 -5.17 8.05
N ARG A 3 3.57 -5.64 8.85
CA ARG A 3 3.71 -6.79 9.75
C ARG A 3 2.98 -8.02 9.25
N HIS A 4 1.79 -7.82 8.71
CA HIS A 4 0.92 -8.92 8.33
C HIS A 4 0.03 -8.52 7.16
N ILE A 5 -0.31 -9.48 6.30
CA ILE A 5 -1.36 -9.34 5.32
C ILE A 5 -2.23 -10.59 5.28
N SER A 6 -3.55 -10.40 5.32
CA SER A 6 -4.57 -11.42 5.11
C SER A 6 -5.31 -11.11 3.81
N ILE A 7 -5.41 -12.10 2.93
CA ILE A 7 -6.04 -11.99 1.61
C ILE A 7 -7.14 -13.04 1.52
N LYS A 8 -8.36 -12.64 1.14
CA LYS A 8 -9.49 -13.55 0.96
C LYS A 8 -10.20 -13.29 -0.36
N ASN A 9 -10.47 -14.36 -1.12
CA ASN A 9 -11.24 -14.36 -2.36
C ASN A 9 -10.72 -13.36 -3.41
N PHE A 10 -9.40 -13.25 -3.54
CA PHE A 10 -8.75 -12.30 -4.42
C PHE A 10 -8.09 -13.02 -5.59
N ALA A 11 -8.60 -12.80 -6.80
CA ALA A 11 -8.17 -13.46 -8.03
C ALA A 11 -8.03 -15.00 -7.86
N THR A 12 -6.82 -15.53 -7.96
CA THR A 12 -6.55 -16.96 -7.77
C THR A 12 -6.46 -17.37 -6.30
N ILE A 13 -6.29 -16.43 -5.38
CA ILE A 13 -6.15 -16.68 -3.94
C ILE A 13 -7.53 -16.83 -3.29
N GLU A 14 -7.81 -18.00 -2.72
CA GLU A 14 -8.99 -18.20 -1.87
C GLU A 14 -8.76 -17.64 -0.47
N LYS A 15 -7.66 -18.02 0.16
CA LYS A 15 -7.19 -17.49 1.44
C LYS A 15 -5.68 -17.57 1.50
N ALA A 16 -5.04 -16.49 1.93
CA ALA A 16 -3.62 -16.45 2.24
C ALA A 16 -3.38 -15.51 3.44
N GLU A 17 -2.40 -15.86 4.24
CA GLU A 17 -1.91 -15.05 5.36
C GLU A 17 -0.38 -15.04 5.28
N ILE A 18 0.22 -13.86 5.35
CA ILE A 18 1.66 -13.66 5.21
C ILE A 18 2.12 -12.75 6.35
N ASP A 19 3.03 -13.25 7.16
CA ASP A 19 3.72 -12.47 8.20
C ASP A 19 5.05 -11.95 7.66
N PHE A 20 5.36 -10.70 7.98
CA PHE A 20 6.62 -10.05 7.60
C PHE A 20 7.47 -9.79 8.83
N HIS A 21 8.76 -10.02 8.67
CA HIS A 21 9.78 -9.74 9.68
C HIS A 21 10.62 -8.53 9.28
N SER A 22 11.36 -7.97 10.23
CA SER A 22 12.33 -6.89 9.92
C SER A 22 13.43 -7.39 8.99
N GLY A 23 13.90 -6.53 8.09
CA GLY A 23 14.90 -6.85 7.08
C GLY A 23 14.31 -7.36 5.77
N LEU A 24 15.01 -8.22 5.06
CA LEU A 24 14.62 -8.75 3.76
C LEU A 24 13.62 -9.90 3.90
N ASN A 25 12.46 -9.77 3.27
CA ASN A 25 11.48 -10.84 3.12
C ASN A 25 11.43 -11.26 1.64
N THR A 26 11.53 -12.55 1.37
CA THR A 26 11.55 -13.09 -0.01
C THR A 26 10.33 -13.98 -0.24
N ILE A 27 9.56 -13.67 -1.28
CA ILE A 27 8.43 -14.50 -1.72
C ILE A 27 8.90 -15.35 -2.90
N THR A 28 9.01 -16.67 -2.70
CA THR A 28 9.44 -17.63 -3.71
C THR A 28 8.29 -18.55 -4.12
N GLY A 29 8.40 -19.19 -5.26
CA GLY A 29 7.42 -20.16 -5.76
C GLY A 29 7.47 -20.28 -7.29
N GLU A 30 6.78 -21.26 -7.82
CA GLU A 30 6.69 -21.49 -9.28
C GLU A 30 5.89 -20.39 -10.00
N THR A 31 6.03 -20.31 -11.32
CA THR A 31 5.21 -19.41 -12.15
C THR A 31 3.74 -19.81 -12.01
N GLY A 32 2.87 -18.83 -11.77
CA GLY A 32 1.45 -19.08 -11.52
C GLY A 32 1.08 -19.39 -10.05
N ALA A 33 2.03 -19.56 -9.14
CA ALA A 33 1.77 -19.84 -7.73
C ALA A 33 1.14 -18.67 -6.92
N GLY A 34 0.75 -17.57 -7.60
CA GLY A 34 0.09 -16.44 -6.93
C GLY A 34 1.01 -15.35 -6.38
N LYS A 35 2.34 -15.42 -6.61
CA LYS A 35 3.29 -14.40 -6.12
C LYS A 35 2.91 -12.98 -6.56
N SER A 36 2.73 -12.78 -7.87
CA SER A 36 2.32 -11.48 -8.42
C SER A 36 0.94 -11.05 -7.92
N VAL A 37 0.04 -12.00 -7.70
CA VAL A 37 -1.29 -11.73 -7.14
C VAL A 37 -1.20 -11.27 -5.68
N ALA A 38 -0.28 -11.83 -4.89
CA ALA A 38 -0.05 -11.38 -3.52
C ALA A 38 0.53 -9.95 -3.50
N VAL A 39 1.49 -9.64 -4.37
CA VAL A 39 2.03 -8.27 -4.52
C VAL A 39 0.94 -7.29 -4.96
N GLU A 40 0.08 -7.69 -5.89
CA GLU A 40 -1.07 -6.89 -6.32
C GLU A 40 -2.06 -6.62 -5.18
N ALA A 41 -2.33 -7.62 -4.34
CA ALA A 41 -3.15 -7.43 -3.14
C ALA A 41 -2.51 -6.43 -2.17
N MET A 42 -1.17 -6.46 -2.00
CA MET A 42 -0.45 -5.46 -1.20
C MET A 42 -0.59 -4.05 -1.80
N SER A 43 -0.43 -3.92 -3.11
CA SER A 43 -0.62 -2.64 -3.83
C SER A 43 -2.02 -2.07 -3.60
N LEU A 44 -3.04 -2.92 -3.63
CA LEU A 44 -4.41 -2.52 -3.35
C LEU A 44 -4.61 -2.08 -1.90
N ALA A 45 -4.04 -2.80 -0.93
CA ALA A 45 -4.07 -2.39 0.48
C ALA A 45 -3.41 -1.02 0.68
N LEU A 46 -2.33 -0.74 -0.06
CA LEU A 46 -1.61 0.53 -0.04
C LEU A 46 -2.28 1.66 -0.86
N GLY A 47 -3.46 1.41 -1.44
CA GLY A 47 -4.29 2.45 -2.02
C GLY A 47 -4.36 2.48 -3.53
N SER A 48 -3.89 1.45 -4.24
CA SER A 48 -4.10 1.32 -5.69
C SER A 48 -5.59 1.22 -6.04
N ARG A 49 -5.94 1.55 -7.28
CA ARG A 49 -7.30 1.41 -7.79
C ARG A 49 -7.70 -0.05 -7.84
N ALA A 50 -8.91 -0.35 -7.38
CA ALA A 50 -9.48 -1.67 -7.44
C ALA A 50 -10.31 -1.87 -8.70
N ASP A 51 -10.25 -3.11 -9.26
CA ASP A 51 -11.12 -3.59 -10.31
C ASP A 51 -11.97 -4.75 -9.78
N THR A 52 -13.20 -4.89 -10.25
CA THR A 52 -14.07 -6.03 -9.91
C THR A 52 -13.50 -7.36 -10.39
N ALA A 53 -12.66 -7.35 -11.43
CA ALA A 53 -11.94 -8.51 -11.91
C ALA A 53 -11.04 -9.17 -10.85
N TYR A 54 -10.68 -8.45 -9.81
CA TYR A 54 -9.93 -9.02 -8.68
C TYR A 54 -10.78 -9.88 -7.75
N VAL A 55 -12.11 -9.80 -7.84
CA VAL A 55 -12.97 -10.69 -7.04
C VAL A 55 -12.93 -12.09 -7.62
N ARG A 56 -12.56 -13.07 -6.79
CA ARG A 56 -12.51 -14.48 -7.18
C ARG A 56 -13.84 -14.93 -7.77
N SER A 57 -13.78 -15.66 -8.87
CA SER A 57 -14.97 -16.18 -9.54
C SER A 57 -15.88 -16.96 -8.58
N GLY A 58 -17.18 -16.65 -8.62
CA GLY A 58 -18.18 -17.26 -7.75
C GLY A 58 -18.21 -16.71 -6.31
N LYS A 59 -17.49 -15.63 -6.03
CA LYS A 59 -17.53 -14.94 -4.71
C LYS A 59 -18.13 -13.56 -4.84
N ASP A 60 -18.78 -13.08 -3.78
CA ASP A 60 -19.44 -11.77 -3.75
C ASP A 60 -18.45 -10.63 -3.53
N LYS A 61 -17.36 -10.90 -2.80
CA LYS A 61 -16.34 -9.91 -2.50
C LYS A 61 -14.95 -10.50 -2.27
N ALA A 62 -13.93 -9.71 -2.57
CA ALA A 62 -12.56 -9.88 -2.09
C ALA A 62 -12.32 -8.99 -0.87
N VAL A 63 -11.51 -9.46 0.08
CA VAL A 63 -11.11 -8.70 1.27
C VAL A 63 -9.61 -8.83 1.45
N ILE A 64 -8.94 -7.71 1.60
CA ILE A 64 -7.52 -7.62 1.93
C ILE A 64 -7.40 -6.82 3.22
N GLN A 65 -6.73 -7.38 4.20
CA GLN A 65 -6.42 -6.69 5.46
C GLN A 65 -4.92 -6.68 5.66
N MET A 66 -4.36 -5.53 5.96
CA MET A 66 -2.93 -5.33 6.19
C MET A 66 -2.71 -4.65 7.54
N ILE A 67 -1.78 -5.16 8.32
CA ILE A 67 -1.31 -4.53 9.55
C ILE A 67 0.03 -3.89 9.27
N ALA A 68 0.13 -2.59 9.50
CA ALA A 68 1.34 -1.81 9.33
C ALA A 68 1.61 -0.94 10.55
N GLU A 69 2.87 -0.73 10.85
CA GLU A 69 3.34 0.10 11.96
C GLU A 69 4.18 1.26 11.44
N ASP A 70 3.97 2.42 12.00
CA ASP A 70 4.91 3.53 12.00
C ASP A 70 5.36 3.77 13.45
N LYS A 71 6.44 4.49 13.67
CA LYS A 71 7.18 4.66 14.94
C LYS A 71 6.36 4.50 16.23
N ASP A 72 5.15 5.08 16.30
CA ASP A 72 4.32 5.14 17.49
C ASP A 72 2.86 4.67 17.26
N SER A 73 2.54 4.17 16.06
CA SER A 73 1.16 3.86 15.70
C SER A 73 1.06 2.57 14.90
N GLU A 74 0.04 1.76 15.20
CA GLU A 74 -0.36 0.61 14.41
C GLU A 74 -1.60 0.96 13.58
N TYR A 75 -1.61 0.53 12.34
CA TYR A 75 -2.69 0.73 11.38
C TYR A 75 -3.21 -0.61 10.87
N ILE A 76 -4.50 -0.84 11.02
CA ILE A 76 -5.21 -1.95 10.39
C ILE A 76 -5.91 -1.40 9.15
N ILE A 77 -5.37 -1.70 7.99
CA ILE A 77 -5.91 -1.24 6.70
C ILE A 77 -6.74 -2.36 6.10
N THR A 78 -8.01 -2.09 5.80
CA THR A 78 -8.91 -3.06 5.17
C THR A 78 -9.44 -2.53 3.85
N ARG A 79 -9.31 -3.35 2.79
CA ARG A 79 -9.90 -3.10 1.47
C ARG A 79 -10.93 -4.19 1.18
N GLU A 80 -12.15 -3.78 0.88
CA GLU A 80 -13.21 -4.67 0.40
C GLU A 80 -13.61 -4.27 -1.01
N ILE A 81 -13.57 -5.23 -1.93
CA ILE A 81 -13.96 -5.06 -3.33
C ILE A 81 -15.12 -6.01 -3.58
N SER A 82 -16.31 -5.48 -3.87
CA SER A 82 -17.47 -6.29 -4.23
C SER A 82 -17.51 -6.56 -5.74
N ALA A 83 -18.01 -7.73 -6.11
CA ALA A 83 -18.33 -8.06 -7.51
C ALA A 83 -19.33 -7.09 -8.13
N SER A 84 -20.16 -6.41 -7.31
CA SER A 84 -21.10 -5.35 -7.75
C SER A 84 -20.43 -3.98 -7.98
N GLY A 85 -19.11 -3.86 -7.82
CA GLY A 85 -18.34 -2.61 -8.04
C GLY A 85 -18.16 -1.75 -6.80
N LYS A 86 -18.78 -2.09 -5.66
CA LYS A 86 -18.59 -1.34 -4.41
C LYS A 86 -17.16 -1.59 -3.88
N ASN A 87 -16.45 -0.52 -3.57
CA ASN A 87 -15.11 -0.54 -3.03
C ASN A 87 -15.07 0.24 -1.72
N ILE A 88 -14.65 -0.42 -0.64
CA ILE A 88 -14.60 0.17 0.70
C ILE A 88 -13.17 0.13 1.20
N CYS A 89 -12.71 1.27 1.72
CA CYS A 89 -11.43 1.41 2.41
C CYS A 89 -11.70 1.69 3.88
N ARG A 90 -10.98 0.99 4.79
CA ARG A 90 -11.00 1.30 6.22
C ARG A 90 -9.58 1.41 6.75
N ILE A 91 -9.43 2.29 7.74
CA ILE A 91 -8.24 2.41 8.59
C ILE A 91 -8.74 2.32 10.03
N ASN A 92 -8.26 1.34 10.80
CA ASN A 92 -8.69 1.08 12.18
C ASN A 92 -10.23 1.04 12.32
N ASP A 93 -10.89 0.29 11.41
CA ASP A 93 -12.35 0.14 11.30
C ASP A 93 -13.13 1.38 10.82
N GLU A 94 -12.54 2.56 10.75
CA GLU A 94 -13.16 3.75 10.20
C GLU A 94 -13.15 3.74 8.67
N ILE A 95 -14.30 4.01 8.05
CA ILE A 95 -14.41 4.12 6.59
C ILE A 95 -13.73 5.42 6.14
N VAL A 96 -12.82 5.29 5.20
CA VAL A 96 -12.06 6.42 4.64
C VAL A 96 -12.16 6.46 3.12
N THR A 97 -11.85 7.63 2.54
CA THR A 97 -11.72 7.76 1.09
C THR A 97 -10.41 7.11 0.59
N LEU A 98 -10.38 6.72 -0.68
CA LEU A 98 -9.16 6.20 -1.31
C LEU A 98 -8.01 7.22 -1.26
N GLY A 99 -8.33 8.52 -1.42
CA GLY A 99 -7.34 9.59 -1.32
C GLY A 99 -6.71 9.70 0.07
N HIS A 100 -7.52 9.57 1.13
CA HIS A 100 -7.01 9.57 2.51
C HIS A 100 -6.11 8.35 2.77
N LEU A 101 -6.56 7.16 2.34
CA LEU A 101 -5.76 5.94 2.43
C LEU A 101 -4.42 6.09 1.71
N ASN A 102 -4.41 6.59 0.47
CA ASN A 102 -3.19 6.85 -0.29
C ASN A 102 -2.22 7.80 0.43
N THR A 103 -2.72 8.86 1.06
CA THR A 103 -1.90 9.82 1.79
C THR A 103 -1.21 9.18 2.99
N LEU A 104 -1.91 8.32 3.73
CA LEU A 104 -1.33 7.54 4.82
C LEU A 104 -0.30 6.53 4.29
N CYS A 105 -0.68 5.74 3.29
CA CYS A 105 0.13 4.63 2.81
C CYS A 105 1.47 5.06 2.19
N LYS A 106 1.54 6.24 1.56
CA LYS A 106 2.80 6.83 1.08
C LYS A 106 3.84 7.05 2.19
N LYS A 107 3.41 7.15 3.45
CA LYS A 107 4.32 7.26 4.60
C LYS A 107 4.74 5.90 5.16
N LEU A 108 3.93 4.87 4.94
CA LEU A 108 4.12 3.54 5.50
C LEU A 108 4.99 2.64 4.62
N ALA A 109 4.80 2.69 3.30
CA ALA A 109 5.50 1.84 2.35
C ALA A 109 5.48 2.44 0.94
N ASP A 110 6.50 2.09 0.16
CA ASP A 110 6.55 2.35 -1.28
C ASP A 110 6.63 1.02 -2.03
N ILE A 111 5.94 0.92 -3.16
CA ILE A 111 5.96 -0.27 -4.02
C ILE A 111 6.62 0.08 -5.34
N HIS A 112 7.68 -0.64 -5.66
CA HIS A 112 8.34 -0.59 -6.96
C HIS A 112 8.00 -1.87 -7.72
N GLY A 113 6.93 -1.81 -8.52
CA GLY A 113 6.46 -2.92 -9.34
C GLY A 113 6.85 -2.78 -10.80
N GLN A 114 6.57 -3.83 -11.56
CA GLN A 114 6.85 -3.88 -13.01
C GLN A 114 6.07 -2.82 -13.81
N TYR A 115 5.02 -2.24 -13.22
CA TYR A 115 4.11 -1.26 -13.84
C TYR A 115 3.97 0.05 -13.05
N ASP A 116 4.60 0.18 -11.88
CA ASP A 116 4.50 1.36 -11.02
C ASP A 116 5.79 2.20 -11.05
N HIS A 117 5.81 3.17 -11.95
CA HIS A 117 6.84 4.22 -11.96
C HIS A 117 6.32 5.52 -11.33
N GLN A 118 5.34 5.46 -10.42
CA GLN A 118 4.54 6.64 -10.09
C GLN A 118 5.26 7.71 -9.27
N SER A 119 6.16 7.36 -8.36
CA SER A 119 6.89 8.37 -7.58
C SER A 119 7.98 9.07 -8.39
N LEU A 120 8.75 8.31 -9.18
CA LEU A 120 9.80 8.85 -10.05
C LEU A 120 9.27 9.57 -11.30
N LEU A 121 8.04 9.24 -11.75
CA LEU A 121 7.41 9.90 -12.90
C LEU A 121 6.63 11.17 -12.50
N ASN A 122 6.43 11.42 -11.21
CA ASN A 122 5.78 12.65 -10.76
C ASN A 122 6.82 13.78 -10.59
N PRO A 123 6.86 14.80 -11.48
CA PRO A 123 7.81 15.90 -11.39
C PRO A 123 7.77 16.66 -10.05
N ASP A 124 6.59 16.74 -9.44
CA ASP A 124 6.40 17.43 -8.14
C ASP A 124 7.12 16.72 -6.98
N TYR A 125 7.44 15.44 -7.16
CA TYR A 125 8.15 14.65 -6.16
C TYR A 125 9.67 14.73 -6.32
N HIS A 126 10.18 15.12 -7.49
CA HIS A 126 11.62 15.13 -7.77
C HIS A 126 12.39 16.04 -6.83
N ILE A 127 11.86 17.24 -6.57
CA ILE A 127 12.52 18.19 -5.65
C ILE A 127 12.61 17.61 -4.22
N HIS A 128 11.60 16.87 -3.79
CA HIS A 128 11.59 16.23 -2.48
C HIS A 128 12.65 15.12 -2.38
N LEU A 129 12.83 14.33 -3.44
CA LEU A 129 13.88 13.31 -3.50
C LEU A 129 15.28 13.91 -3.45
N VAL A 130 15.49 15.02 -4.15
CA VAL A 130 16.78 15.75 -4.12
C VAL A 130 17.04 16.32 -2.72
N ASP A 131 16.04 16.86 -2.07
CA ASP A 131 16.13 17.39 -0.71
C ASP A 131 16.47 16.29 0.32
N LEU A 132 15.94 15.08 0.12
CA LEU A 132 16.24 13.92 0.98
C LEU A 132 17.69 13.47 0.86
N TYR A 133 18.35 13.67 -0.28
CA TYR A 133 19.75 13.28 -0.48
C TYR A 133 20.72 14.08 0.42
N GLN A 134 20.38 15.35 0.73
CA GLN A 134 21.14 16.19 1.68
C GLN A 134 20.26 16.70 2.83
N LYS A 135 19.47 15.82 3.39
CA LYS A 135 18.46 16.08 4.40
C LYS A 135 18.97 16.96 5.54
N ASP A 136 20.14 16.64 6.09
CA ASP A 136 20.70 17.33 7.26
C ASP A 136 21.09 18.78 6.98
N GLN A 137 21.34 19.14 5.73
CA GLN A 137 21.68 20.52 5.32
C GLN A 137 20.46 21.30 4.86
N ILE A 138 19.52 20.66 4.18
CA ILE A 138 18.39 21.32 3.50
C ILE A 138 17.19 21.53 4.46
N LEU A 139 16.87 20.58 5.33
CA LEU A 139 15.73 20.69 6.23
C LEU A 139 15.80 21.91 7.15
N PRO A 140 16.93 22.23 7.82
CA PRO A 140 17.00 23.41 8.69
C PRO A 140 16.81 24.73 7.93
N VAL A 141 17.20 24.77 6.65
CA VAL A 141 17.00 25.95 5.79
C VAL A 141 15.55 26.08 5.35
N LYS A 142 14.90 24.96 5.00
CA LYS A 142 13.45 24.94 4.67
C LYS A 142 12.60 25.40 5.84
N GLU A 143 12.87 24.88 7.04
CA GLU A 143 12.15 25.30 8.26
C GLU A 143 12.30 26.79 8.51
N LYS A 144 13.49 27.35 8.37
CA LYS A 144 13.70 28.80 8.51
C LYS A 144 12.90 29.62 7.48
N VAL A 145 12.83 29.16 6.22
CA VAL A 145 12.06 29.85 5.20
C VAL A 145 10.57 29.76 5.48
N GLN A 146 10.05 28.62 5.91
CA GLN A 146 8.64 28.44 6.29
C GLN A 146 8.21 29.30 7.46
N HIS A 147 9.12 29.65 8.37
CA HIS A 147 8.84 30.57 9.49
C HIS A 147 8.87 32.06 9.10
N LEU A 148 9.38 32.40 7.93
CA LEU A 148 9.48 33.80 7.46
C LEU A 148 8.33 34.20 6.53
N TYR A 149 7.54 33.24 6.07
CA TYR A 149 6.39 33.42 5.19
C TYR A 149 5.13 32.73 5.76
#